data_a66c45d8f19d5d0074e093cefde52d42
#
_entry.id   a66c45d8f19d5d0074e093cefde52d42
#
_cell.length_a   1.000
_cell.length_b   1.000
_cell.length_c   1.000
_cell.angle_alpha   90.00
_cell.angle_beta   90.00
_cell.angle_gamma   90.00
#
_symmetry.space_group_name_H-M   'P 1'
#
loop_
_entity.id
_entity.type
_entity.pdbx_description
1 polymer ?
#
loop_
_entity_poly.entity_id
_entity_poly.type
_entity_poly.pdbx_seq_one_letter_code
_entity_poly.pdbx_strand_id
1 'polypeptide(L)'
;MALFVIGLNHTTAPLALRERIAFAPSELNHALPELQNSLNDPDDTQANQPPAQLAVLSTCNRMEVYLSHAHEHKHPERAILQWLATYHDVPLSELTEHMYILQGESALNHAFAVASGMNSMVLGEPQILGQMKQAARIAFEANTMGSELRHWFEKSFAVAKDVRTNTAIGE
;
A
#
# COMPACT_ATOMS: atom_id res chain seq x y z
N MET A 1 -3.64 -15.07 6.86
CA MET A 1 -2.94 -14.19 5.90
C MET A 1 -2.29 -13.04 6.63
N ALA A 2 -1.07 -12.71 6.27
CA ALA A 2 -0.35 -11.60 6.87
C ALA A 2 -0.61 -10.30 6.10
N LEU A 3 -0.88 -9.21 6.84
CA LEU A 3 -1.10 -7.88 6.27
C LEU A 3 0.16 -7.04 6.45
N PHE A 4 0.52 -6.30 5.39
CA PHE A 4 1.68 -5.40 5.39
C PHE A 4 1.30 -4.05 4.80
N VAL A 5 1.91 -3.00 5.33
CA VAL A 5 2.05 -1.71 4.66
C VAL A 5 3.53 -1.43 4.51
N ILE A 6 3.97 -1.21 3.29
CA ILE A 6 5.37 -0.93 2.95
C ILE A 6 5.37 0.38 2.18
N GLY A 7 5.96 1.41 2.75
CA GLY A 7 5.87 2.71 2.12
C GLY A 7 6.73 3.79 2.75
N LEU A 8 6.59 4.99 2.20
CA LEU A 8 7.18 6.20 2.73
C LEU A 8 6.17 7.35 2.65
N ASN A 9 6.39 8.37 3.44
CA ASN A 9 5.51 9.54 3.44
C ASN A 9 6.31 10.83 3.70
N HIS A 10 5.58 11.94 3.81
CA HIS A 10 6.16 13.26 4.00
C HIS A 10 7.01 13.40 5.28
N THR A 11 6.82 12.54 6.30
CA THR A 11 7.61 12.56 7.52
C THR A 11 8.88 11.69 7.42
N THR A 12 8.90 10.71 6.53
CA THR A 12 10.02 9.76 6.41
C THR A 12 10.93 10.02 5.21
N ALA A 13 10.45 10.75 4.19
CA ALA A 13 11.18 10.91 2.94
C ALA A 13 11.08 12.35 2.41
N PRO A 14 12.18 12.89 1.84
CA PRO A 14 12.15 14.19 1.21
C PRO A 14 11.30 14.19 -0.07
N LEU A 15 10.84 15.37 -0.47
CA LEU A 15 9.99 15.53 -1.66
C LEU A 15 10.62 14.94 -2.92
N ALA A 16 11.92 15.16 -3.11
CA ALA A 16 12.64 14.65 -4.29
C ALA A 16 12.52 13.12 -4.41
N LEU A 17 12.64 12.39 -3.31
CA LEU A 17 12.48 10.93 -3.32
C LEU A 17 11.02 10.55 -3.55
N ARG A 18 10.08 11.23 -2.91
CA ARG A 18 8.63 10.96 -3.10
C ARG A 18 8.22 11.11 -4.56
N GLU A 19 8.73 12.14 -5.24
CA GLU A 19 8.47 12.35 -6.67
C GLU A 19 9.06 11.25 -7.55
N ARG A 20 10.24 10.75 -7.21
CA ARG A 20 10.91 9.69 -7.98
C ARG A 20 10.20 8.35 -7.90
N ILE A 21 9.52 8.04 -6.79
CA ILE A 21 8.85 6.75 -6.60
C ILE A 21 7.33 6.82 -6.74
N ALA A 22 6.79 7.97 -7.15
CA ALA A 22 5.37 8.12 -7.41
C ALA A 22 4.93 7.28 -8.60
N PHE A 23 3.71 6.76 -8.53
CA PHE A 23 3.07 6.07 -9.65
C PHE A 23 1.95 6.93 -10.22
N ALA A 24 1.92 7.08 -11.54
CA ALA A 24 0.74 7.59 -12.21
C ALA A 24 -0.36 6.51 -12.15
N PRO A 25 -1.64 6.88 -11.98
CA PRO A 25 -2.72 5.87 -11.97
C PRO A 25 -2.72 4.95 -13.18
N SER A 26 -2.40 5.49 -14.37
CA SER A 26 -2.38 4.72 -15.62
C SER A 26 -1.31 3.63 -15.67
N GLU A 27 -0.18 3.81 -14.96
CA GLU A 27 0.88 2.80 -14.97
C GLU A 27 0.63 1.65 -14.00
N LEU A 28 -0.25 1.84 -13.01
CA LEU A 28 -0.55 0.82 -12.01
C LEU A 28 -1.23 -0.42 -12.61
N ASN A 29 -1.94 -0.28 -13.73
CA ASN A 29 -2.53 -1.43 -14.42
C ASN A 29 -1.47 -2.45 -14.87
N HIS A 30 -0.26 -2.00 -15.17
CA HIS A 30 0.88 -2.85 -15.54
C HIS A 30 1.77 -3.16 -14.33
N ALA A 31 1.99 -2.17 -13.48
CA ALA A 31 2.89 -2.29 -12.35
C ALA A 31 2.38 -3.29 -11.30
N LEU A 32 1.08 -3.27 -10.99
CA LEU A 32 0.53 -4.17 -9.97
C LEU A 32 0.66 -5.65 -10.32
N PRO A 33 0.29 -6.11 -11.53
CA PRO A 33 0.53 -7.51 -11.91
C PRO A 33 2.01 -7.88 -11.92
N GLU A 34 2.88 -6.98 -12.36
CA GLU A 34 4.33 -7.22 -12.37
C GLU A 34 4.87 -7.37 -10.93
N LEU A 35 4.45 -6.48 -10.02
CA LEU A 35 4.82 -6.57 -8.62
C LEU A 35 4.29 -7.87 -7.99
N GLN A 36 3.05 -8.24 -8.27
CA GLN A 36 2.47 -9.50 -7.81
C GLN A 36 3.30 -10.70 -8.26
N ASN A 37 3.71 -10.72 -9.52
CA ASN A 37 4.54 -11.80 -10.06
C ASN A 37 5.92 -11.86 -9.40
N SER A 38 6.47 -10.72 -8.98
CA SER A 38 7.77 -10.69 -8.29
C SER A 38 7.73 -11.35 -6.91
N LEU A 39 6.54 -11.54 -6.34
CA LEU A 39 6.33 -12.21 -5.06
C LEU A 39 6.14 -13.72 -5.20
N ASN A 40 5.98 -14.22 -6.41
CA ASN A 40 5.88 -15.66 -6.67
C ASN A 40 7.28 -16.25 -6.67
N ASP A 41 7.49 -17.29 -5.87
CA ASP A 41 8.74 -18.03 -5.85
C ASP A 41 8.66 -19.13 -6.92
N PRO A 42 9.53 -19.13 -7.94
CA PRO A 42 9.51 -20.19 -8.96
C PRO A 42 9.86 -21.57 -8.40
N ASP A 43 10.53 -21.63 -7.25
CA ASP A 43 10.89 -22.86 -6.57
C ASP A 43 9.83 -23.33 -5.57
N ASP A 44 8.72 -22.59 -5.44
CA ASP A 44 7.66 -22.94 -4.50
C ASP A 44 6.85 -24.12 -5.04
N THR A 45 7.11 -25.30 -4.46
CA THR A 45 6.39 -26.54 -4.81
C THR A 45 4.95 -26.54 -4.29
N GLN A 46 4.53 -25.51 -3.59
CA GLN A 46 3.14 -25.37 -3.09
C GLN A 46 2.28 -24.65 -4.14
N ALA A 47 2.07 -25.30 -5.27
CA ALA A 47 1.35 -24.78 -6.43
C ALA A 47 -0.14 -24.38 -6.16
N ASN A 48 -0.63 -24.55 -4.94
CA ASN A 48 -2.03 -24.32 -4.57
C ASN A 48 -2.24 -23.09 -3.68
N GLN A 49 -1.24 -22.24 -3.50
CA GLN A 49 -1.41 -21.07 -2.65
C GLN A 49 -2.00 -19.89 -3.43
N PRO A 50 -2.94 -19.15 -2.82
CA PRO A 50 -3.50 -18.00 -3.49
C PRO A 50 -2.41 -16.95 -3.73
N PRO A 51 -2.49 -16.20 -4.85
CA PRO A 51 -1.52 -15.15 -5.14
C PRO A 51 -1.59 -14.05 -4.08
N ALA A 52 -0.48 -13.35 -3.90
CA ALA A 52 -0.43 -12.16 -3.05
C ALA A 52 -1.43 -11.12 -3.56
N GLN A 53 -2.08 -10.43 -2.65
CA GLN A 53 -3.04 -9.37 -2.95
C GLN A 53 -2.38 -8.03 -2.70
N LEU A 54 -2.46 -7.11 -3.66
CA LEU A 54 -1.73 -5.85 -3.65
C LEU A 54 -2.59 -4.69 -4.10
N ALA A 55 -2.41 -3.55 -3.44
CA ALA A 55 -2.85 -2.25 -3.90
C ALA A 55 -1.78 -1.22 -3.60
N VAL A 56 -1.69 -0.17 -4.41
CA VAL A 56 -0.74 0.92 -4.23
C VAL A 56 -1.48 2.23 -4.09
N LEU A 57 -1.21 2.94 -2.99
CA LEU A 57 -1.66 4.31 -2.77
C LEU A 57 -0.48 5.23 -3.05
N SER A 58 -0.57 6.03 -4.11
CA SER A 58 0.47 6.97 -4.50
C SER A 58 -0.14 8.37 -4.61
N THR A 59 0.30 9.26 -3.72
CA THR A 59 -0.11 10.66 -3.67
C THR A 59 1.13 11.55 -3.64
N CYS A 60 0.97 12.88 -3.63
CA CYS A 60 2.11 13.78 -3.48
C CYS A 60 2.82 13.63 -2.12
N ASN A 61 2.13 13.09 -1.11
CA ASN A 61 2.63 12.99 0.25
C ASN A 61 3.07 11.59 0.66
N ARG A 62 2.71 10.55 -0.08
CA ARG A 62 3.04 9.17 0.27
C ARG A 62 3.01 8.23 -0.92
N MET A 63 3.76 7.17 -0.80
CA MET A 63 3.62 5.98 -1.64
C MET A 63 3.62 4.77 -0.71
N GLU A 64 2.54 4.00 -0.74
CA GLU A 64 2.35 2.85 0.13
C GLU A 64 1.86 1.65 -0.67
N VAL A 65 2.48 0.49 -0.42
CA VAL A 65 2.03 -0.80 -0.93
C VAL A 65 1.28 -1.50 0.21
N TYR A 66 0.02 -1.82 -0.04
CA TYR A 66 -0.84 -2.59 0.85
C TYR A 66 -0.84 -4.03 0.36
N LEU A 67 -0.44 -4.94 1.22
CA LEU A 67 -0.22 -6.34 0.87
C LEU A 67 -0.98 -7.27 1.82
N SER A 68 -1.69 -8.24 1.25
CA SER A 68 -2.13 -9.43 1.96
C SER A 68 -1.43 -10.64 1.37
N HIS A 69 -0.69 -11.38 2.19
CA HIS A 69 0.19 -12.46 1.76
C HIS A 69 -0.06 -13.72 2.60
N ALA A 70 -0.16 -14.88 1.94
CA ALA A 70 -0.49 -16.14 2.60
C ALA A 70 0.69 -16.79 3.33
N HIS A 71 1.92 -16.41 3.00
CA HIS A 71 3.14 -17.05 3.52
C HIS A 71 3.76 -16.26 4.65
N GLU A 72 3.65 -16.76 5.87
CA GLU A 72 4.24 -16.14 7.06
C GLU A 72 5.77 -16.24 7.10
N HIS A 73 6.36 -17.17 6.34
CA HIS A 73 7.78 -17.51 6.43
C HIS A 73 8.68 -16.84 5.40
N LYS A 74 8.10 -16.15 4.43
CA LYS A 74 8.87 -15.39 3.43
C LYS A 74 8.88 -13.92 3.80
N HIS A 75 9.90 -13.20 3.37
CA HIS A 75 10.05 -11.77 3.60
C HIS A 75 9.55 -11.01 2.35
N PRO A 76 8.22 -10.87 2.16
CA PRO A 76 7.69 -10.20 0.98
C PRO A 76 8.14 -8.74 0.89
N GLU A 77 8.42 -8.11 2.03
CA GLU A 77 8.91 -6.74 2.10
C GLU A 77 10.23 -6.55 1.35
N ARG A 78 11.11 -7.55 1.37
CA ARG A 78 12.39 -7.50 0.64
C ARG A 78 12.18 -7.53 -0.87
N ALA A 79 11.30 -8.40 -1.34
CA ALA A 79 10.96 -8.50 -2.75
C ALA A 79 10.31 -7.22 -3.26
N ILE A 80 9.42 -6.62 -2.47
CA ILE A 80 8.74 -5.36 -2.81
C ILE A 80 9.75 -4.21 -2.88
N LEU A 81 10.62 -4.08 -1.89
CA LEU A 81 11.66 -3.04 -1.87
C LEU A 81 12.59 -3.18 -3.08
N GLN A 82 13.03 -4.38 -3.39
CA GLN A 82 13.90 -4.64 -4.54
C GLN A 82 13.18 -4.31 -5.86
N TRP A 83 11.92 -4.70 -5.98
CA TRP A 83 11.13 -4.41 -7.18
C TRP A 83 10.94 -2.90 -7.37
N LEU A 84 10.61 -2.17 -6.30
CA LEU A 84 10.45 -0.71 -6.33
C LEU A 84 11.74 -0.01 -6.72
N ALA A 85 12.87 -0.45 -6.16
CA ALA A 85 14.19 0.11 -6.47
C ALA A 85 14.52 -0.05 -7.96
N THR A 86 14.28 -1.22 -8.51
CA THR A 86 14.53 -1.52 -9.92
C THR A 86 13.56 -0.75 -10.83
N TYR A 87 12.28 -0.77 -10.51
CA TYR A 87 11.24 -0.11 -11.31
C TYR A 87 11.47 1.40 -11.44
N HIS A 88 11.80 2.05 -10.32
CA HIS A 88 11.99 3.51 -10.28
C HIS A 88 13.43 3.95 -10.50
N ASP A 89 14.35 3.04 -10.69
CA ASP A 89 15.80 3.31 -10.81
C ASP A 89 16.32 4.14 -9.64
N VAL A 90 16.03 3.68 -8.43
CA VAL A 90 16.47 4.27 -7.17
C VAL A 90 17.33 3.25 -6.42
N PRO A 91 18.47 3.66 -5.82
CA PRO A 91 19.25 2.72 -5.03
C PRO A 91 18.43 2.08 -3.91
N LEU A 92 18.56 0.76 -3.76
CA LEU A 92 17.86 0.02 -2.70
C LEU A 92 18.16 0.59 -1.30
N SER A 93 19.42 0.97 -1.07
CA SER A 93 19.84 1.57 0.20
C SER A 93 19.11 2.87 0.53
N GLU A 94 18.83 3.69 -0.48
CA GLU A 94 18.07 4.93 -0.32
C GLU A 94 16.61 4.65 0.04
N LEU A 95 15.98 3.69 -0.62
CA LEU A 95 14.62 3.27 -0.27
C LEU A 95 14.55 2.69 1.14
N THR A 96 15.45 1.78 1.46
CA THR A 96 15.47 1.12 2.78
C THR A 96 15.63 2.14 3.92
N GLU A 97 16.39 3.19 3.70
CA GLU A 97 16.61 4.26 4.69
C GLU A 97 15.31 5.02 5.01
N HIS A 98 14.42 5.19 4.03
CA HIS A 98 13.25 6.06 4.15
C HIS A 98 11.92 5.31 4.25
N MET A 99 11.91 4.00 3.97
CA MET A 99 10.70 3.19 3.96
C MET A 99 10.38 2.64 5.35
N TYR A 100 9.11 2.65 5.71
CA TYR A 100 8.61 1.91 6.86
C TYR A 100 7.94 0.61 6.39
N ILE A 101 8.00 -0.39 7.27
CA ILE A 101 7.38 -1.70 7.07
C ILE A 101 6.50 -1.97 8.29
N LEU A 102 5.21 -2.03 8.07
CA LEU A 102 4.22 -2.33 9.11
C LEU A 102 3.60 -3.69 8.81
N GLN A 103 3.39 -4.48 9.85
CA GLN A 103 2.87 -5.83 9.71
C GLN A 103 1.79 -6.09 10.75
N GLY A 104 0.78 -6.90 10.40
CA GLY A 104 -0.26 -7.34 11.30
C GLY A 104 -1.13 -6.18 11.79
N GLU A 105 -1.32 -6.09 13.09
CA GLU A 105 -2.16 -5.06 13.71
C GLU A 105 -1.69 -3.64 13.41
N SER A 106 -0.38 -3.42 13.35
CA SER A 106 0.18 -2.12 12.96
C SER A 106 -0.22 -1.73 11.53
N ALA A 107 -0.20 -2.68 10.61
CA ALA A 107 -0.64 -2.46 9.24
C ALA A 107 -2.14 -2.18 9.18
N LEU A 108 -2.92 -2.99 9.90
CA LEU A 108 -4.37 -2.86 9.98
C LEU A 108 -4.77 -1.45 10.44
N ASN A 109 -4.22 -1.02 11.55
CA ASN A 109 -4.54 0.29 12.15
C ASN A 109 -4.00 1.46 11.32
N HIS A 110 -2.87 1.27 10.64
CA HIS A 110 -2.32 2.29 9.75
C HIS A 110 -3.28 2.63 8.62
N ALA A 111 -3.87 1.63 7.98
CA ALA A 111 -4.86 1.85 6.92
C ALA A 111 -6.08 2.63 7.44
N PHE A 112 -6.55 2.33 8.65
CA PHE A 112 -7.63 3.05 9.30
C PHE A 112 -7.28 4.52 9.50
N ALA A 113 -6.09 4.80 10.00
CA ALA A 113 -5.60 6.16 10.24
C ALA A 113 -5.45 6.94 8.92
N VAL A 114 -4.89 6.31 7.89
CA VAL A 114 -4.72 6.95 6.58
C VAL A 114 -6.07 7.29 5.97
N ALA A 115 -7.00 6.33 5.93
CA ALA A 115 -8.33 6.54 5.37
C ALA A 115 -9.10 7.64 6.09
N SER A 116 -8.89 7.77 7.40
CA SER A 116 -9.53 8.78 8.25
C SER A 116 -8.87 10.16 8.15
N GLY A 117 -7.75 10.29 7.41
CA GLY A 117 -7.00 11.54 7.32
C GLY A 117 -6.16 11.87 8.57
N MET A 118 -6.06 10.95 9.52
CA MET A 118 -5.32 11.17 10.77
C MET A 118 -3.80 11.20 10.57
N ASN A 119 -3.32 10.62 9.48
CA ASN A 119 -1.90 10.52 9.14
C ASN A 119 -1.53 11.39 7.93
N SER A 120 -2.31 12.44 7.66
CA SER A 120 -2.08 13.36 6.55
C SER A 120 -1.36 14.62 7.02
N MET A 121 -0.70 15.34 6.09
CA MET A 121 -0.07 16.64 6.37
C MET A 121 -1.09 17.62 6.93
N VAL A 122 -2.30 17.60 6.38
CA VAL A 122 -3.44 18.35 6.90
C VAL A 122 -4.38 17.36 7.56
N LEU A 123 -4.56 17.48 8.86
CA LEU A 123 -5.41 16.59 9.65
C LEU A 123 -6.84 16.59 9.10
N GLY A 124 -7.37 15.39 8.82
CA GLY A 124 -8.72 15.23 8.33
C GLY A 124 -8.90 15.59 6.85
N GLU A 125 -7.82 15.56 6.06
CA GLU A 125 -7.87 15.84 4.63
C GLU A 125 -8.88 14.91 3.91
N PRO A 126 -9.95 15.46 3.30
CA PRO A 126 -10.99 14.61 2.71
C PRO A 126 -10.57 13.89 1.44
N GLN A 127 -9.53 14.38 0.76
CA GLN A 127 -9.06 13.82 -0.51
C GLN A 127 -8.44 12.43 -0.36
N ILE A 128 -7.82 12.14 0.78
CA ILE A 128 -7.12 10.87 0.99
C ILE A 128 -8.07 9.66 0.92
N LEU A 129 -9.27 9.79 1.45
CA LEU A 129 -10.25 8.70 1.37
C LEU A 129 -10.62 8.39 -0.08
N GLY A 130 -10.87 9.41 -0.89
CA GLY A 130 -11.15 9.26 -2.32
C GLY A 130 -9.99 8.63 -3.07
N GLN A 131 -8.76 9.04 -2.76
CA GLN A 131 -7.54 8.48 -3.35
C GLN A 131 -7.36 7.01 -2.96
N MET A 132 -7.66 6.66 -1.73
CA MET A 132 -7.58 5.27 -1.26
C MET A 132 -8.65 4.39 -1.92
N LYS A 133 -9.85 4.91 -2.11
CA LYS A 133 -10.91 4.22 -2.89
C LYS A 133 -10.51 4.01 -4.34
N GLN A 134 -9.84 4.99 -4.95
CA GLN A 134 -9.32 4.86 -6.31
C GLN A 134 -8.22 3.78 -6.38
N ALA A 135 -7.33 3.75 -5.40
CA ALA A 135 -6.30 2.71 -5.31
C ALA A 135 -6.91 1.30 -5.25
N ALA A 136 -7.98 1.14 -4.48
CA ALA A 136 -8.72 -0.13 -4.40
C ALA A 136 -9.34 -0.52 -5.75
N ARG A 137 -9.93 0.44 -6.45
CA ARG A 137 -10.54 0.22 -7.77
C ARG A 137 -9.50 -0.22 -8.79
N ILE A 138 -8.35 0.46 -8.82
CA ILE A 138 -7.26 0.13 -9.76
C ILE A 138 -6.74 -1.29 -9.49
N ALA A 139 -6.56 -1.65 -8.21
CA ALA A 139 -6.13 -3.00 -7.83
C ALA A 139 -7.16 -4.07 -8.24
N PHE A 140 -8.44 -3.78 -8.10
CA PHE A 140 -9.50 -4.67 -8.55
C PHE A 140 -9.47 -4.86 -10.07
N GLU A 141 -9.35 -3.78 -10.83
CA GLU A 141 -9.26 -3.83 -12.30
C GLU A 141 -8.00 -4.55 -12.79
N ALA A 142 -6.90 -4.44 -12.04
CA ALA A 142 -5.64 -5.12 -12.34
C ALA A 142 -5.62 -6.59 -11.89
N ASN A 143 -6.68 -7.09 -11.27
CA ASN A 143 -6.82 -8.45 -10.72
C ASN A 143 -5.78 -8.76 -9.62
N THR A 144 -5.36 -7.76 -8.87
CA THR A 144 -4.46 -7.93 -7.74
C THR A 144 -5.17 -7.78 -6.39
N MET A 145 -6.47 -7.48 -6.40
CA MET A 145 -7.27 -7.40 -5.18
C MET A 145 -8.08 -8.68 -4.99
N GLY A 146 -7.85 -9.35 -3.87
CA GLY A 146 -8.64 -10.48 -3.44
C GLY A 146 -9.57 -10.12 -2.28
N SER A 147 -10.26 -11.12 -1.72
CA SER A 147 -11.25 -10.92 -0.65
C SER A 147 -10.64 -10.34 0.64
N GLU A 148 -9.43 -10.77 1.01
CA GLU A 148 -8.78 -10.32 2.24
C GLU A 148 -8.42 -8.82 2.17
N LEU A 149 -7.79 -8.41 1.07
CA LEU A 149 -7.40 -7.02 0.86
C LEU A 149 -8.64 -6.13 0.73
N ARG A 150 -9.66 -6.59 0.00
CA ARG A 150 -10.92 -5.87 -0.14
C ARG A 150 -11.61 -5.67 1.20
N HIS A 151 -11.68 -6.70 2.03
CA HIS A 151 -12.26 -6.61 3.37
C HIS A 151 -11.54 -5.59 4.24
N TRP A 152 -10.22 -5.59 4.20
CA TRP A 152 -9.39 -4.63 4.93
C TRP A 152 -9.68 -3.19 4.49
N PHE A 153 -9.74 -2.96 3.18
CA PHE A 153 -10.02 -1.62 2.64
C PHE A 153 -11.45 -1.17 2.97
N GLU A 154 -12.45 -2.03 2.80
CA GLU A 154 -13.85 -1.72 3.14
C GLU A 154 -13.99 -1.35 4.62
N LYS A 155 -13.32 -2.10 5.49
CA LYS A 155 -13.30 -1.80 6.92
C LYS A 155 -12.62 -0.46 7.22
N SER A 156 -11.53 -0.16 6.52
CA SER A 156 -10.84 1.13 6.64
C SER A 156 -11.76 2.29 6.23
N PHE A 157 -12.53 2.11 5.17
CA PHE A 157 -13.50 3.12 4.71
C PHE A 157 -14.64 3.30 5.70
N ALA A 158 -15.12 2.23 6.31
CA ALA A 158 -16.16 2.29 7.33
C ALA A 158 -15.67 3.03 8.58
N VAL A 159 -14.45 2.76 9.03
CA VAL A 159 -13.82 3.48 10.14
C VAL A 159 -13.68 4.96 9.80
N ALA A 160 -13.23 5.29 8.59
CA ALA A 160 -13.10 6.68 8.13
C ALA A 160 -14.44 7.42 8.17
N LYS A 161 -15.51 6.76 7.74
CA LYS A 161 -16.86 7.32 7.79
C LYS A 161 -17.31 7.61 9.22
N ASP A 162 -17.06 6.68 10.14
CA ASP A 162 -17.39 6.86 11.57
C ASP A 162 -16.63 8.02 12.16
N VAL A 163 -15.32 8.12 11.91
CA VAL A 163 -14.47 9.22 12.41
C VAL A 163 -15.01 10.56 11.91
N ARG A 164 -15.36 10.69 10.64
CA ARG A 164 -15.89 11.93 10.05
C ARG A 164 -17.28 12.29 10.59
N THR A 165 -18.11 11.29 10.86
CA THR A 165 -19.47 11.49 11.37
C THR A 165 -19.48 11.88 12.83
N ASN A 166 -18.59 11.30 13.64
CA ASN A 166 -18.58 11.43 15.10
C ASN A 166 -17.55 12.43 15.64
N THR A 167 -16.77 13.05 14.76
CA THR A 167 -15.77 14.06 15.12
C THR A 167 -15.86 15.25 14.17
N ALA A 168 -15.21 16.37 14.52
CA ALA A 168 -15.14 17.56 13.66
C ALA A 168 -14.01 17.48 12.61
N ILE A 169 -13.35 16.33 12.47
CA ILE A 169 -12.26 16.15 11.52
C ILE A 169 -12.80 16.22 10.09
N GLY A 170 -12.27 17.13 9.27
CA GLY A 170 -12.64 17.27 7.88
C GLY A 170 -13.84 18.17 7.59
N GLU A 171 -14.34 18.85 8.60
CA GLU A 171 -15.36 19.90 8.44
C GLU A 171 -14.78 21.17 7.85
#